data_44f1382a00eaf27e8db222d65b2bde22
#
_entry.id   44f1382a00eaf27e8db222d65b2bde22
#
_cell.length_a   1.000
_cell.length_b   1.000
_cell.length_c   1.000
_cell.angle_alpha   90.00
_cell.angle_beta   90.00
_cell.angle_gamma   90.00
#
_symmetry.space_group_name_H-M   'P 1'
#
loop_
_entity.id
_entity.type
_entity.pdbx_description
1 polymer ?
#
loop_
_entity_poly.entity_id
_entity_poly.type
_entity_poly.pdbx_seq_one_letter_code
_entity_poly.pdbx_strand_id
1 'polypeptide(L)'
;MSISKLITIAVTVAIGINLFKAPVPFETTTIEERAEMAGMTVEDFVFISSVVEAESDRSESLDGRILIALTIINRVEDDRFPDTISEVLNQRGQFSTVRNGHSIVDRTDYSDEAVIRAAEWNEAGDDPNVLFFNCVGFNYGTAYGYVDGNYFMEA
;
A
#
# COMPACT_ATOMS: atom_id res chain seq x y z
N MET A 1 0.53 -3.72 43.75
CA MET A 1 0.92 -3.13 42.45
C MET A 1 -0.09 -3.63 41.40
N SER A 2 -0.76 -2.71 40.71
CA SER A 2 -1.84 -3.07 39.74
C SER A 2 -1.27 -3.71 38.51
N ILE A 3 -1.93 -4.75 37.97
CA ILE A 3 -1.58 -5.47 36.72
C ILE A 3 -1.41 -4.51 35.52
N SER A 4 -2.14 -3.39 35.53
CA SER A 4 -2.06 -2.38 34.47
C SER A 4 -0.69 -1.68 34.39
N LYS A 5 0.05 -1.56 35.50
CA LYS A 5 1.40 -0.95 35.50
C LYS A 5 2.46 -1.88 34.91
N LEU A 6 2.29 -3.18 35.08
CA LEU A 6 3.20 -4.19 34.50
C LEU A 6 3.05 -4.29 32.98
N ILE A 7 1.83 -4.20 32.47
CA ILE A 7 1.56 -4.24 31.02
C ILE A 7 2.13 -2.99 30.35
N THR A 8 1.98 -1.80 30.93
CA THR A 8 2.52 -0.55 30.38
C THR A 8 4.04 -0.56 30.29
N ILE A 9 4.73 -1.16 31.26
CA ILE A 9 6.21 -1.26 31.23
C ILE A 9 6.67 -2.25 30.16
N ALA A 10 5.97 -3.35 29.97
CA ALA A 10 6.31 -4.35 28.95
C ALA A 10 6.13 -3.81 27.52
N VAL A 11 5.05 -3.05 27.27
CA VAL A 11 4.80 -2.42 25.95
C VAL A 11 5.84 -1.33 25.67
N THR A 12 6.22 -0.53 26.64
CA THR A 12 7.21 0.55 26.46
C THR A 12 8.61 -0.02 26.15
N VAL A 13 8.97 -1.17 26.73
CA VAL A 13 10.25 -1.84 26.46
C VAL A 13 10.27 -2.47 25.06
N ALA A 14 9.14 -3.05 24.62
CA ALA A 14 9.03 -3.62 23.28
C ALA A 14 9.11 -2.55 22.17
N ILE A 15 8.46 -1.41 22.36
CA ILE A 15 8.55 -0.27 21.44
C ILE A 15 9.96 0.35 21.43
N GLY A 16 10.62 0.41 22.60
CA GLY A 16 11.99 0.95 22.70
C GLY A 16 13.05 0.09 22.00
N ILE A 17 12.86 -1.21 21.91
CA ILE A 17 13.81 -2.13 21.24
C ILE A 17 13.70 -2.01 19.71
N ASN A 18 12.51 -1.76 19.16
CA ASN A 18 12.31 -1.59 17.72
C ASN A 18 12.81 -0.21 17.21
N LEU A 19 12.84 0.81 18.04
CA LEU A 19 13.33 2.15 17.68
C LEU A 19 14.84 2.22 17.43
N PHE A 20 15.62 1.20 17.84
CA PHE A 20 17.06 1.15 17.68
C PHE A 20 17.55 0.08 16.69
N LYS A 21 16.64 -0.64 16.03
CA LYS A 21 17.06 -1.52 14.94
C LYS A 21 17.42 -0.62 13.75
N ALA A 22 18.70 -0.60 13.39
CA ALA A 22 19.13 0.11 12.19
C ALA A 22 18.28 -0.34 11.00
N PRO A 23 17.82 0.58 10.13
CA PRO A 23 17.03 0.19 8.97
C PRO A 23 17.82 -0.83 8.15
N VAL A 24 17.26 -2.00 7.93
CA VAL A 24 17.86 -3.02 7.06
C VAL A 24 17.85 -2.45 5.65
N PRO A 25 18.99 -2.41 4.94
CA PRO A 25 18.98 -1.95 3.56
C PRO A 25 17.99 -2.73 2.73
N PHE A 26 17.10 -2.05 2.02
CA PHE A 26 16.01 -2.65 1.25
C PHE A 26 16.52 -3.73 0.27
N GLU A 27 17.70 -3.52 -0.31
CA GLU A 27 18.38 -4.42 -1.23
C GLU A 27 18.75 -5.79 -0.62
N THR A 28 18.76 -5.91 0.71
CA THR A 28 19.11 -7.16 1.42
C THR A 28 17.90 -7.86 2.04
N THR A 29 16.69 -7.30 1.93
CA THR A 29 15.47 -7.88 2.49
C THR A 29 14.89 -8.96 1.58
N THR A 30 14.41 -10.05 2.19
CA THR A 30 13.66 -11.09 1.48
C THR A 30 12.22 -10.63 1.19
N ILE A 31 11.52 -11.35 0.33
CA ILE A 31 10.12 -11.04 0.03
C ILE A 31 9.22 -11.21 1.26
N GLU A 32 9.52 -12.19 2.11
CA GLU A 32 8.82 -12.44 3.35
C GLU A 32 8.98 -11.27 4.32
N GLU A 33 10.21 -10.76 4.46
CA GLU A 33 10.49 -9.58 5.30
C GLU A 33 9.79 -8.33 4.77
N ARG A 34 9.74 -8.12 3.45
CA ARG A 34 9.02 -7.00 2.83
C ARG A 34 7.51 -7.09 3.06
N ALA A 35 6.93 -8.28 2.90
CA ALA A 35 5.52 -8.51 3.19
C ALA A 35 5.18 -8.26 4.66
N GLU A 36 6.06 -8.71 5.59
CA GLU A 36 5.93 -8.43 7.02
C GLU A 36 5.99 -6.92 7.32
N MET A 37 6.89 -6.18 6.68
CA MET A 37 6.99 -4.70 6.82
C MET A 37 5.70 -4.01 6.38
N ALA A 38 5.03 -4.53 5.35
CA ALA A 38 3.75 -4.01 4.87
C ALA A 38 2.52 -4.56 5.65
N GLY A 39 2.72 -5.45 6.63
CA GLY A 39 1.63 -6.08 7.37
C GLY A 39 0.75 -7.01 6.52
N MET A 40 1.29 -7.58 5.44
CA MET A 40 0.57 -8.36 4.45
C MET A 40 1.05 -9.81 4.39
N THR A 41 0.23 -10.70 3.80
CA THR A 41 0.72 -12.00 3.34
C THR A 41 1.67 -11.82 2.17
N VAL A 42 2.58 -12.78 1.94
CA VAL A 42 3.49 -12.73 0.76
C VAL A 42 2.70 -12.68 -0.54
N GLU A 43 1.60 -13.44 -0.63
CA GLU A 43 0.75 -13.48 -1.83
C GLU A 43 0.13 -12.11 -2.12
N ASP A 44 -0.48 -11.46 -1.14
CA ASP A 44 -1.07 -10.13 -1.28
C ASP A 44 -0.01 -9.08 -1.61
N PHE A 45 1.14 -9.13 -0.92
CA PHE A 45 2.24 -8.21 -1.16
C PHE A 45 2.78 -8.30 -2.59
N VAL A 46 3.02 -9.51 -3.09
CA VAL A 46 3.47 -9.74 -4.46
C VAL A 46 2.43 -9.25 -5.46
N PHE A 47 1.15 -9.52 -5.20
CA PHE A 47 0.08 -9.13 -6.12
C PHE A 47 -0.09 -7.62 -6.19
N ILE A 48 -0.21 -6.94 -5.05
CA ILE A 48 -0.35 -5.47 -5.02
C ILE A 48 0.89 -4.77 -5.60
N SER A 49 2.11 -5.22 -5.27
CA SER A 49 3.35 -4.64 -5.81
C SER A 49 3.43 -4.78 -7.33
N SER A 50 3.04 -5.92 -7.87
CA SER A 50 3.00 -6.15 -9.32
C SER A 50 1.97 -5.28 -10.03
N VAL A 51 0.80 -5.05 -9.42
CA VAL A 51 -0.23 -4.16 -9.98
C VAL A 51 0.22 -2.70 -9.89
N VAL A 52 0.82 -2.29 -8.78
CA VAL A 52 1.38 -0.94 -8.63
C VAL A 52 2.42 -0.65 -9.70
N GLU A 53 3.32 -1.61 -9.98
CA GLU A 53 4.30 -1.46 -11.07
C GLU A 53 3.62 -1.30 -12.42
N ALA A 54 2.63 -2.13 -12.72
CA ALA A 54 1.92 -2.12 -13.99
C ALA A 54 1.10 -0.83 -14.23
N GLU A 55 0.48 -0.29 -13.17
CA GLU A 55 -0.33 0.95 -13.25
C GLU A 55 0.53 2.23 -13.24
N SER A 56 1.80 2.13 -12.84
CA SER A 56 2.75 3.25 -12.78
C SER A 56 3.62 3.41 -14.03
N ASP A 57 3.28 2.77 -15.14
CA ASP A 57 4.02 2.59 -16.41
C ASP A 57 4.71 3.86 -16.98
N ARG A 58 4.41 5.04 -16.47
CA ARG A 58 4.95 6.31 -16.99
C ARG A 58 5.63 7.16 -15.92
N SER A 59 5.73 6.66 -14.70
CA SER A 59 6.28 7.42 -13.59
C SER A 59 7.63 6.86 -13.14
N GLU A 60 8.63 7.74 -13.13
CA GLU A 60 9.90 7.48 -12.45
C GLU A 60 9.83 7.81 -10.94
N SER A 61 8.70 8.40 -10.49
CA SER A 61 8.52 8.86 -9.11
C SER A 61 7.94 7.77 -8.22
N LEU A 62 8.37 7.79 -6.97
CA LEU A 62 7.83 6.92 -5.92
C LEU A 62 6.44 7.39 -5.46
N ASP A 63 6.17 8.70 -5.52
CA ASP A 63 4.95 9.30 -4.97
C ASP A 63 3.68 8.79 -5.67
N GLY A 64 3.70 8.72 -7.00
CA GLY A 64 2.58 8.17 -7.77
C GLY A 64 2.33 6.68 -7.45
N ARG A 65 3.40 5.88 -7.29
CA ARG A 65 3.30 4.48 -6.88
C ARG A 65 2.71 4.32 -5.48
N ILE A 66 3.13 5.17 -4.54
CA ILE A 66 2.58 5.18 -3.17
C ILE A 66 1.08 5.47 -3.21
N LEU A 67 0.63 6.46 -3.97
CA LEU A 67 -0.79 6.81 -4.08
C LEU A 67 -1.62 5.71 -4.77
N ILE A 68 -1.06 5.00 -5.74
CA ILE A 68 -1.72 3.82 -6.34
C ILE A 68 -1.88 2.70 -5.30
N ALA A 69 -0.80 2.38 -4.57
CA ALA A 69 -0.84 1.38 -3.50
C ALA A 69 -1.85 1.77 -2.41
N LEU A 70 -1.82 3.03 -1.98
CA LEU A 70 -2.75 3.56 -0.98
C LEU A 70 -4.21 3.48 -1.44
N THR A 71 -4.49 3.77 -2.73
CA THR A 71 -5.85 3.60 -3.29
C THR A 71 -6.34 2.15 -3.15
N ILE A 72 -5.47 1.16 -3.33
CA ILE A 72 -5.84 -0.25 -3.19
C ILE A 72 -6.09 -0.59 -1.72
N ILE A 73 -5.21 -0.16 -0.82
CA ILE A 73 -5.32 -0.38 0.64
C ILE A 73 -6.60 0.27 1.16
N ASN A 74 -6.86 1.54 0.85
CA ASN A 74 -8.06 2.26 1.29
C ASN A 74 -9.35 1.60 0.79
N ARG A 75 -9.33 1.03 -0.42
CA ARG A 75 -10.50 0.28 -0.92
C ARG A 75 -10.82 -0.96 -0.10
N VAL A 76 -9.80 -1.68 0.39
CA VAL A 76 -10.02 -2.85 1.26
C VAL A 76 -10.68 -2.45 2.57
N GLU A 77 -10.43 -1.23 3.05
CA GLU A 77 -10.97 -0.70 4.30
C GLU A 77 -12.33 0.00 4.14
N ASP A 78 -12.76 0.27 2.92
CA ASP A 78 -14.00 1.00 2.64
C ASP A 78 -15.14 0.03 2.29
N ASP A 79 -16.23 0.07 3.06
CA ASP A 79 -17.41 -0.81 2.93
C ASP A 79 -18.05 -0.86 1.53
N ARG A 80 -17.68 0.04 0.62
CA ARG A 80 -18.16 0.08 -0.78
C ARG A 80 -17.40 -0.85 -1.70
N PHE A 81 -16.29 -1.39 -1.25
CA PHE A 81 -15.39 -2.26 -2.01
C PHE A 81 -15.27 -3.63 -1.36
N PRO A 82 -14.67 -4.62 -2.02
CA PRO A 82 -14.37 -5.92 -1.41
C PRO A 82 -13.38 -5.81 -0.25
N ASP A 83 -13.45 -6.77 0.68
CA ASP A 83 -12.71 -6.78 1.95
C ASP A 83 -11.27 -7.35 1.83
N THR A 84 -10.83 -7.75 0.64
CA THR A 84 -9.49 -8.31 0.44
C THR A 84 -8.76 -7.69 -0.74
N ILE A 85 -7.42 -7.63 -0.65
CA ILE A 85 -6.56 -7.13 -1.74
C ILE A 85 -6.86 -7.89 -3.04
N SER A 86 -6.91 -9.22 -2.97
CA SER A 86 -7.17 -10.05 -4.15
C SER A 86 -8.50 -9.73 -4.81
N GLU A 87 -9.58 -9.53 -4.04
CA GLU A 87 -10.90 -9.21 -4.57
C GLU A 87 -10.97 -7.79 -5.15
N VAL A 88 -10.34 -6.80 -4.47
CA VAL A 88 -10.24 -5.42 -4.99
C VAL A 88 -9.51 -5.41 -6.33
N LEU A 89 -8.38 -6.10 -6.43
CA LEU A 89 -7.58 -6.14 -7.65
C LEU A 89 -8.25 -6.91 -8.79
N ASN A 90 -9.10 -7.89 -8.48
CA ASN A 90 -9.85 -8.66 -9.47
C ASN A 90 -11.19 -8.02 -9.86
N GLN A 91 -11.56 -6.86 -9.32
CA GLN A 91 -12.78 -6.16 -9.71
C GLN A 91 -12.77 -5.86 -11.21
N ARG A 92 -13.84 -6.30 -11.90
CA ARG A 92 -13.95 -6.14 -13.35
C ARG A 92 -13.84 -4.67 -13.79
N GLY A 93 -12.85 -4.39 -14.65
CA GLY A 93 -12.69 -3.07 -15.26
C GLY A 93 -12.00 -2.04 -14.38
N GLN A 94 -11.49 -2.43 -13.19
CA GLN A 94 -10.75 -1.51 -12.31
C GLN A 94 -9.25 -1.49 -12.66
N PHE A 95 -8.65 -2.66 -12.80
CA PHE A 95 -7.22 -2.79 -13.11
C PHE A 95 -7.06 -3.56 -14.42
N SER A 96 -6.75 -2.84 -15.50
CA SER A 96 -6.62 -3.43 -16.85
C SER A 96 -5.43 -4.38 -16.96
N THR A 97 -4.48 -4.25 -16.07
CA THR A 97 -3.24 -5.02 -15.95
C THR A 97 -3.43 -6.34 -15.19
N VAL A 98 -4.60 -6.56 -14.58
CA VAL A 98 -4.93 -7.82 -13.90
C VAL A 98 -5.69 -8.75 -14.85
N ARG A 99 -5.15 -9.98 -15.01
CA ARG A 99 -5.77 -11.03 -15.83
C ARG A 99 -5.70 -12.37 -15.10
N ASN A 100 -6.83 -13.04 -14.97
CA ASN A 100 -6.94 -14.37 -14.33
C ASN A 100 -6.33 -14.42 -12.91
N GLY A 101 -6.50 -13.34 -12.13
CA GLY A 101 -6.00 -13.26 -10.76
C GLY A 101 -4.51 -12.91 -10.61
N HIS A 102 -3.85 -12.47 -11.69
CA HIS A 102 -2.43 -12.11 -11.67
C HIS A 102 -2.19 -10.79 -12.42
N SER A 103 -1.19 -10.02 -11.99
CA SER A 103 -0.67 -8.92 -12.80
C SER A 103 0.08 -9.45 -14.03
N ILE A 104 0.01 -8.70 -15.14
CA ILE A 104 0.78 -8.99 -16.36
C ILE A 104 2.22 -8.48 -16.31
N VAL A 105 2.59 -7.80 -15.26
CA VAL A 105 3.91 -7.20 -15.03
C VAL A 105 4.46 -7.70 -13.70
N ASP A 106 5.74 -8.01 -13.66
CA ASP A 106 6.43 -8.36 -12.42
C ASP A 106 6.70 -7.11 -11.58
N ARG A 107 6.68 -7.28 -10.25
CA ARG A 107 7.04 -6.24 -9.30
C ARG A 107 8.52 -5.85 -9.42
N THR A 108 8.84 -4.66 -8.93
CA THR A 108 10.21 -4.14 -8.80
C THR A 108 10.48 -3.72 -7.36
N ASP A 109 11.73 -3.41 -7.02
CA ASP A 109 12.06 -2.83 -5.71
C ASP A 109 11.36 -1.49 -5.45
N TYR A 110 11.10 -0.70 -6.51
CA TYR A 110 10.35 0.55 -6.40
C TYR A 110 8.88 0.33 -6.05
N SER A 111 8.23 -0.65 -6.67
CA SER A 111 6.84 -0.98 -6.34
C SER A 111 6.72 -1.60 -4.95
N ASP A 112 7.69 -2.43 -4.54
CA ASP A 112 7.75 -2.98 -3.19
C ASP A 112 7.89 -1.88 -2.13
N GLU A 113 8.83 -0.93 -2.35
CA GLU A 113 9.02 0.22 -1.46
C GLU A 113 7.75 1.07 -1.38
N ALA A 114 7.07 1.30 -2.50
CA ALA A 114 5.84 2.06 -2.54
C ALA A 114 4.72 1.40 -1.72
N VAL A 115 4.56 0.08 -1.81
CA VAL A 115 3.56 -0.67 -1.03
C VAL A 115 3.85 -0.60 0.46
N ILE A 116 5.12 -0.78 0.87
CA ILE A 116 5.52 -0.67 2.27
C ILE A 116 5.21 0.74 2.81
N ARG A 117 5.62 1.79 2.09
CA ARG A 117 5.36 3.17 2.52
C ARG A 117 3.88 3.52 2.56
N ALA A 118 3.09 3.01 1.63
CA ALA A 118 1.64 3.20 1.65
C ALA A 118 1.00 2.52 2.86
N ALA A 119 1.42 1.30 3.19
CA ALA A 119 0.95 0.59 4.37
C ALA A 119 1.34 1.29 5.68
N GLU A 120 2.59 1.77 5.78
CA GLU A 120 3.06 2.55 6.94
C GLU A 120 2.27 3.85 7.10
N TRP A 121 1.96 4.54 5.99
CA TRP A 121 1.20 5.79 6.02
C TRP A 121 -0.24 5.55 6.43
N ASN A 122 -0.89 4.52 5.88
CA ASN A 122 -2.24 4.10 6.28
C ASN A 122 -2.31 3.70 7.76
N GLU A 123 -1.32 2.91 8.26
CA GLU A 123 -1.27 2.53 9.67
C GLU A 123 -1.11 3.75 10.61
N ALA A 124 -0.42 4.80 10.16
CA ALA A 124 -0.28 6.06 10.92
C ALA A 124 -1.61 6.83 11.02
N GLY A 125 -2.56 6.58 10.12
CA GLY A 125 -3.92 7.14 10.12
C GLY A 125 -4.00 8.61 9.74
N ASP A 126 -3.02 9.12 9.01
CA ASP A 126 -2.98 10.50 8.49
C ASP A 126 -2.88 10.55 6.95
N ASP A 127 -3.08 9.41 6.30
CA ASP A 127 -3.10 9.26 4.87
C ASP A 127 -4.33 9.91 4.22
N PRO A 128 -4.23 10.38 2.96
CA PRO A 128 -5.38 10.82 2.21
C PRO A 128 -6.27 9.62 1.85
N ASN A 129 -7.58 9.77 2.04
CA ASN A 129 -8.55 8.72 1.71
C ASN A 129 -8.80 8.66 0.19
N VAL A 130 -7.73 8.47 -0.58
CA VAL A 130 -7.82 8.30 -2.03
C VAL A 130 -8.41 6.94 -2.37
N LEU A 131 -9.47 6.94 -3.18
CA LEU A 131 -10.21 5.74 -3.58
C LEU A 131 -10.26 5.55 -5.10
N PHE A 132 -9.91 6.58 -5.86
CA PHE A 132 -9.96 6.55 -7.32
C PHE A 132 -8.72 7.21 -7.92
N PHE A 133 -8.26 6.65 -9.03
CA PHE A 133 -7.28 7.30 -9.89
C PHE A 133 -7.52 6.98 -11.36
N ASN A 134 -7.13 7.89 -12.25
CA ASN A 134 -7.14 7.70 -13.69
C ASN A 134 -6.28 8.76 -14.40
N CYS A 135 -6.00 8.56 -15.69
CA CYS A 135 -5.20 9.50 -16.50
C CYS A 135 -6.04 10.55 -17.26
N VAL A 136 -7.35 10.63 -17.05
CA VAL A 136 -8.27 11.46 -17.86
C VAL A 136 -8.66 12.75 -17.15
N GLY A 137 -8.90 12.72 -15.84
CA GLY A 137 -9.31 13.90 -15.05
C GLY A 137 -10.02 13.54 -13.75
N PHE A 138 -10.41 14.56 -13.00
CA PHE A 138 -11.18 14.41 -11.75
C PHE A 138 -12.64 14.08 -12.06
N ASN A 139 -12.95 12.80 -12.22
CA ASN A 139 -14.27 12.33 -12.66
C ASN A 139 -15.13 11.75 -11.53
N TYR A 140 -14.55 11.52 -10.35
CA TYR A 140 -15.20 10.90 -9.20
C TYR A 140 -14.83 11.66 -7.92
N GLY A 141 -15.74 11.73 -6.96
CA GLY A 141 -15.48 12.28 -5.63
C GLY A 141 -14.82 13.66 -5.60
N THR A 142 -13.98 13.88 -4.64
CA THR A 142 -13.24 15.13 -4.42
C THR A 142 -11.81 15.01 -4.96
N ALA A 143 -11.33 16.03 -5.68
CA ALA A 143 -9.96 16.04 -6.18
C ALA A 143 -8.95 16.07 -5.03
N TYR A 144 -8.05 15.07 -4.98
CA TYR A 144 -6.87 15.09 -4.12
C TYR A 144 -5.70 15.78 -4.83
N GLY A 145 -5.31 15.30 -6.00
CA GLY A 145 -4.19 15.87 -6.75
C GLY A 145 -3.89 15.19 -8.07
N TYR A 146 -2.99 15.80 -8.83
CA TYR A 146 -2.44 15.24 -10.05
C TYR A 146 -0.96 14.90 -9.80
N VAL A 147 -0.62 13.61 -9.85
CA VAL A 147 0.71 13.09 -9.59
C VAL A 147 1.07 12.06 -10.65
N ASP A 148 2.21 12.21 -11.29
CA ASP A 148 2.80 11.25 -12.21
C ASP A 148 1.85 10.76 -13.32
N GLY A 149 1.09 11.68 -13.91
CA GLY A 149 0.18 11.35 -15.01
C GLY A 149 -1.19 10.87 -14.56
N ASN A 150 -1.43 10.70 -13.27
CA ASN A 150 -2.70 10.28 -12.71
C ASN A 150 -3.37 11.37 -11.88
N TYR A 151 -4.70 11.45 -12.01
CA TYR A 151 -5.58 12.24 -11.17
C TYR A 151 -6.08 11.37 -10.02
N PHE A 152 -5.76 11.73 -8.79
CA PHE A 152 -6.18 11.03 -7.58
C PHE A 152 -7.37 11.74 -6.93
N MET A 153 -8.34 10.96 -6.47
CA MET A 153 -9.60 11.47 -5.91
C MET A 153 -10.00 10.71 -4.65
N GLU A 154 -10.48 11.48 -3.68
CA GLU A 154 -11.11 10.96 -2.46
C GLU A 154 -12.61 10.69 -2.71
N ALA A 155 -13.27 10.07 -1.70
CA ALA A 155 -14.70 9.72 -1.75
C ALA A 155 -15.64 10.93 -1.93
#